data_6d34581ce1294b09908f6ce2e7deb1cd
#
_entry.id   6d34581ce1294b09908f6ce2e7deb1cd
#
_cell.length_a   1.000
_cell.length_b   1.000
_cell.length_c   1.000
_cell.angle_alpha   90.00
_cell.angle_beta   90.00
_cell.angle_gamma   90.00
#
_symmetry.space_group_name_H-M   'P 1'
#
loop_
_entity.id
_entity.type
_entity.pdbx_description
1 polymer ?
#
loop_
_entity_poly.entity_id
_entity_poly.type
_entity_poly.pdbx_seq_one_letter_code
_entity_poly.pdbx_strand_id
1 'polypeptide(L)'
;HYADDVVRAFVSRACEVGIDIFRVFDALNDLRNIEACAAGIKANGKHFEGAVVYSLTERHLGGEVFNLSYYVAKARGLEEMGADSICIKDMAGIMAPYDAYDLFTELKKAITVPLHLHTHYTSGMGSMTCLKAVEAGVDIVDTCVAPYAMRTSMPPVEPLLLTLEGTGRDPGLEMSRLLEIGKYLESIAPRYQKHLAANTLSLID
;
A
#
# COMPACT_ATOMS: atom_id res chain seq x y z
N HIS A 1 -7.97 2.74 19.91
CA HIS A 1 -7.31 1.52 20.38
C HIS A 1 -8.26 0.69 21.22
N TYR A 2 -8.20 -0.62 21.12
CA TYR A 2 -8.96 -1.60 21.89
C TYR A 2 -8.01 -2.35 22.82
N ALA A 3 -8.55 -2.96 23.88
CA ALA A 3 -7.77 -3.83 24.74
C ALA A 3 -7.29 -5.08 23.96
N ASP A 4 -6.15 -5.64 24.35
CA ASP A 4 -5.49 -6.72 23.63
C ASP A 4 -6.35 -7.99 23.47
N ASP A 5 -7.17 -8.30 24.47
CA ASP A 5 -8.11 -9.43 24.42
C ASP A 5 -9.18 -9.25 23.35
N VAL A 6 -9.70 -8.00 23.19
CA VAL A 6 -10.65 -7.63 22.14
C VAL A 6 -9.99 -7.74 20.77
N VAL A 7 -8.74 -7.25 20.61
CA VAL A 7 -7.98 -7.36 19.36
C VAL A 7 -7.78 -8.82 18.97
N ARG A 8 -7.35 -9.68 19.91
CA ARG A 8 -7.15 -11.10 19.67
C ARG A 8 -8.45 -11.81 19.31
N ALA A 9 -9.54 -11.52 20.01
CA ALA A 9 -10.86 -12.12 19.72
C ALA A 9 -11.35 -11.71 18.32
N PHE A 10 -11.18 -10.40 17.94
CA PHE A 10 -11.51 -9.92 16.61
C PHE A 10 -10.70 -10.63 15.51
N VAL A 11 -9.39 -10.73 15.68
CA VAL A 11 -8.50 -11.40 14.71
C VAL A 11 -8.89 -12.88 14.56
N SER A 12 -9.07 -13.60 15.66
CA SER A 12 -9.50 -15.01 15.61
C SER A 12 -10.82 -15.16 14.88
N ARG A 13 -11.79 -14.30 15.16
CA ARG A 13 -13.08 -14.36 14.48
C ARG A 13 -12.97 -14.03 12.99
N ALA A 14 -12.15 -13.07 12.62
CA ALA A 14 -11.87 -12.74 11.21
C ALA A 14 -11.23 -13.93 10.46
N CYS A 15 -10.30 -14.63 11.11
CA CYS A 15 -9.70 -15.86 10.57
C CYS A 15 -10.74 -16.96 10.34
N GLU A 16 -11.63 -17.19 11.32
CA GLU A 16 -12.69 -18.20 11.24
C GLU A 16 -13.65 -17.96 10.08
N VAL A 17 -13.95 -16.70 9.75
CA VAL A 17 -14.84 -16.35 8.64
C VAL A 17 -14.14 -16.21 7.30
N GLY A 18 -12.83 -16.54 7.22
CA GLY A 18 -12.09 -16.71 5.98
C GLY A 18 -11.16 -15.56 5.58
N ILE A 19 -10.78 -14.68 6.50
CA ILE A 19 -9.73 -13.69 6.21
C ILE A 19 -8.37 -14.39 6.31
N ASP A 20 -7.54 -14.25 5.27
CA ASP A 20 -6.24 -14.90 5.16
C ASP A 20 -5.05 -13.94 5.28
N ILE A 21 -5.22 -12.69 4.86
CA ILE A 21 -4.17 -11.67 4.88
C ILE A 21 -4.64 -10.48 5.70
N PHE A 22 -3.86 -10.09 6.69
CA PHE A 22 -4.14 -8.97 7.57
C PHE A 22 -3.08 -7.89 7.40
N ARG A 23 -3.47 -6.76 6.82
CA ARG A 23 -2.64 -5.55 6.81
C ARG A 23 -2.87 -4.77 8.11
N VAL A 24 -1.82 -4.60 8.88
CA VAL A 24 -1.87 -3.95 10.19
C VAL A 24 -0.93 -2.74 10.22
N PHE A 25 -1.43 -1.61 10.67
CA PHE A 25 -0.64 -0.40 10.81
C PHE A 25 -1.06 0.42 12.05
N ASP A 26 -0.15 1.25 12.48
CA ASP A 26 -0.42 2.37 13.40
C ASP A 26 -0.13 3.68 12.67
N ALA A 27 -1.03 4.67 12.78
CA ALA A 27 -0.92 5.93 12.03
C ALA A 27 0.35 6.74 12.36
N LEU A 28 0.92 6.54 13.55
CA LEU A 28 2.16 7.17 14.01
C LEU A 28 3.37 6.23 13.94
N ASN A 29 3.22 5.04 13.34
CA ASN A 29 4.24 4.00 13.27
C ASN A 29 4.76 3.56 14.65
N ASP A 30 3.90 3.55 15.67
CA ASP A 30 4.24 2.97 16.97
C ASP A 30 4.01 1.45 16.93
N LEU A 31 5.11 0.70 16.80
CA LEU A 31 5.05 -0.75 16.64
C LEU A 31 4.46 -1.48 17.85
N ARG A 32 4.49 -0.88 19.05
CA ARG A 32 3.85 -1.43 20.26
C ARG A 32 2.34 -1.60 20.08
N ASN A 33 1.71 -0.75 19.29
CA ASN A 33 0.28 -0.82 18.98
C ASN A 33 -0.08 -1.96 18.00
N ILE A 34 0.92 -2.60 17.37
CA ILE A 34 0.76 -3.68 16.40
C ILE A 34 0.92 -5.05 17.05
N GLU A 35 1.69 -5.16 18.13
CA GLU A 35 2.13 -6.41 18.76
C GLU A 35 0.98 -7.41 19.03
N ALA A 36 -0.09 -6.97 19.69
CA ALA A 36 -1.21 -7.85 20.03
C ALA A 36 -1.93 -8.39 18.79
N CYS A 37 -2.04 -7.57 17.73
CA CYS A 37 -2.64 -7.97 16.48
C CYS A 37 -1.74 -8.95 15.72
N ALA A 38 -0.44 -8.66 15.59
CA ALA A 38 0.53 -9.51 14.94
C ALA A 38 0.58 -10.90 15.60
N ALA A 39 0.67 -10.94 16.94
CA ALA A 39 0.65 -12.19 17.69
C ALA A 39 -0.64 -13.00 17.46
N GLY A 40 -1.79 -12.33 17.42
CA GLY A 40 -3.08 -12.98 17.13
C GLY A 40 -3.13 -13.56 15.71
N ILE A 41 -2.66 -12.85 14.70
CA ILE A 41 -2.61 -13.32 13.31
C ILE A 41 -1.71 -14.54 13.18
N LYS A 42 -0.50 -14.47 13.71
CA LYS A 42 0.48 -15.57 13.65
C LYS A 42 -0.01 -16.81 14.41
N ALA A 43 -0.67 -16.64 15.56
CA ALA A 43 -1.27 -17.74 16.32
C ALA A 43 -2.38 -18.49 15.55
N ASN A 44 -3.06 -17.80 14.61
CA ASN A 44 -4.06 -18.40 13.72
C ASN A 44 -3.47 -18.90 12.39
N GLY A 45 -2.14 -18.86 12.20
CA GLY A 45 -1.46 -19.31 10.99
C GLY A 45 -1.79 -18.48 9.75
N LYS A 46 -2.14 -17.21 9.92
CA LYS A 46 -2.50 -16.31 8.83
C LYS A 46 -1.35 -15.36 8.46
N HIS A 47 -1.45 -14.74 7.27
CA HIS A 47 -0.45 -13.82 6.74
C HIS A 47 -0.54 -12.46 7.46
N PHE A 48 0.56 -12.07 8.08
CA PHE A 48 0.72 -10.76 8.70
C PHE A 48 1.47 -9.83 7.74
N GLU A 49 0.78 -8.85 7.17
CA GLU A 49 1.38 -7.74 6.44
C GLU A 49 1.52 -6.55 7.37
N GLY A 50 2.74 -6.27 7.80
CA GLY A 50 3.05 -5.09 8.60
C GLY A 50 3.14 -3.85 7.71
N ALA A 51 2.43 -2.76 8.05
CA ALA A 51 2.48 -1.55 7.24
C ALA A 51 3.12 -0.39 7.97
N VAL A 52 4.01 0.32 7.27
CA VAL A 52 4.64 1.56 7.71
C VAL A 52 3.96 2.72 6.98
N VAL A 53 3.37 3.64 7.73
CA VAL A 53 2.73 4.84 7.19
C VAL A 53 3.81 5.81 6.70
N TYR A 54 3.68 6.23 5.45
CA TYR A 54 4.57 7.23 4.86
C TYR A 54 4.13 8.63 5.24
N SER A 55 5.05 9.41 5.76
CA SER A 55 4.86 10.80 6.17
C SER A 55 6.10 11.62 5.84
N LEU A 56 5.92 12.91 5.66
CA LEU A 56 6.98 13.87 5.38
C LEU A 56 6.85 15.07 6.31
N THR A 57 7.97 15.68 6.69
CA THR A 57 8.07 17.00 7.30
C THR A 57 8.68 18.01 6.34
N GLU A 58 9.38 17.51 5.32
CA GLU A 58 10.00 18.28 4.27
C GLU A 58 9.31 18.00 2.92
N ARG A 59 9.71 18.71 1.88
CA ARG A 59 9.13 18.53 0.55
C ARG A 59 9.42 17.16 -0.07
N HIS A 60 10.54 16.54 0.33
CA HIS A 60 11.03 15.24 -0.13
C HIS A 60 11.47 14.39 1.04
N LEU A 61 11.64 13.09 0.78
CA LEU A 61 12.21 12.14 1.72
C LEU A 61 13.66 12.57 2.09
N GLY A 62 13.98 12.56 3.39
CA GLY A 62 15.32 12.93 3.87
C GLY A 62 15.31 14.01 4.94
N GLY A 63 14.13 14.33 5.48
CA GLY A 63 13.98 15.21 6.62
C GLY A 63 14.66 14.67 7.89
N GLU A 64 14.70 15.51 8.92
CA GLU A 64 15.32 15.14 10.20
C GLU A 64 14.69 13.91 10.84
N VAL A 65 13.35 13.76 10.73
CA VAL A 65 12.59 12.65 11.31
C VAL A 65 12.32 11.59 10.24
N PHE A 66 11.62 11.97 9.15
CA PHE A 66 11.20 11.04 8.11
C PHE A 66 12.27 10.95 7.01
N ASN A 67 13.20 10.02 7.20
CA ASN A 67 14.31 9.73 6.30
C ASN A 67 14.42 8.22 6.03
N LEU A 68 15.32 7.83 5.14
CA LEU A 68 15.53 6.42 4.78
C LEU A 68 15.80 5.53 5.99
N SER A 69 16.62 5.99 6.93
CA SER A 69 16.96 5.24 8.14
C SER A 69 15.75 4.97 9.02
N TYR A 70 14.84 5.95 9.13
CA TYR A 70 13.61 5.80 9.87
C TYR A 70 12.73 4.68 9.28
N TYR A 71 12.50 4.70 7.96
CA TYR A 71 11.65 3.70 7.31
C TYR A 71 12.28 2.31 7.33
N VAL A 72 13.60 2.22 7.12
CA VAL A 72 14.34 0.95 7.23
C VAL A 72 14.23 0.39 8.66
N ALA A 73 14.38 1.21 9.69
CA ALA A 73 14.25 0.76 11.08
C ALA A 73 12.84 0.25 11.39
N LYS A 74 11.79 0.94 10.91
CA LYS A 74 10.40 0.49 11.10
C LYS A 74 10.11 -0.81 10.34
N ALA A 75 10.58 -0.96 9.11
CA ALA A 75 10.42 -2.17 8.32
C ALA A 75 11.12 -3.38 8.98
N ARG A 76 12.35 -3.20 9.46
CA ARG A 76 13.06 -4.26 10.21
C ARG A 76 12.33 -4.65 11.49
N GLY A 77 11.82 -3.69 12.25
CA GLY A 77 11.03 -4.00 13.45
C GLY A 77 9.77 -4.81 13.17
N LEU A 78 9.11 -4.57 12.03
CA LEU A 78 7.96 -5.38 11.58
C LEU A 78 8.40 -6.78 11.13
N GLU A 79 9.51 -6.91 10.41
CA GLU A 79 10.06 -8.20 10.00
C GLU A 79 10.47 -9.03 11.23
N GLU A 80 11.14 -8.42 12.21
CA GLU A 80 11.50 -9.04 13.51
C GLU A 80 10.25 -9.47 14.31
N MET A 81 9.14 -8.74 14.17
CA MET A 81 7.84 -9.11 14.76
C MET A 81 7.17 -10.28 14.03
N GLY A 82 7.73 -10.75 12.92
CA GLY A 82 7.26 -11.88 12.14
C GLY A 82 6.33 -11.51 10.99
N ALA A 83 6.45 -10.31 10.45
CA ALA A 83 5.71 -9.94 9.24
C ALA A 83 6.10 -10.84 8.07
N ASP A 84 5.10 -11.30 7.32
CA ASP A 84 5.26 -12.14 6.13
C ASP A 84 5.42 -11.26 4.85
N SER A 85 5.02 -9.99 4.93
CA SER A 85 5.28 -8.94 3.94
C SER A 85 5.24 -7.58 4.62
N ILE A 86 5.83 -6.56 3.98
CA ILE A 86 5.86 -5.19 4.50
C ILE A 86 5.29 -4.22 3.47
N CYS A 87 4.28 -3.46 3.89
CA CYS A 87 3.65 -2.43 3.08
C CYS A 87 4.17 -1.04 3.46
N ILE A 88 4.62 -0.26 2.50
CA ILE A 88 4.77 1.19 2.66
C ILE A 88 3.44 1.84 2.25
N LYS A 89 2.80 2.49 3.22
CA LYS A 89 1.44 3.01 3.09
C LYS A 89 1.44 4.53 2.96
N ASP A 90 1.38 5.01 1.72
CA ASP A 90 1.22 6.42 1.38
C ASP A 90 -0.27 6.79 1.28
N MET A 91 -0.88 7.04 2.44
CA MET A 91 -2.31 7.35 2.56
C MET A 91 -2.69 8.69 1.93
N ALA A 92 -1.76 9.62 1.86
CA ALA A 92 -2.01 10.96 1.34
C ALA A 92 -1.68 11.11 -0.15
N GLY A 93 -1.01 10.11 -0.76
CA GLY A 93 -0.55 10.18 -2.14
C GLY A 93 0.54 11.24 -2.36
N ILE A 94 1.41 11.43 -1.36
CA ILE A 94 2.45 12.47 -1.33
C ILE A 94 3.84 11.95 -1.67
N MET A 95 4.01 10.64 -1.79
CA MET A 95 5.31 10.04 -2.12
C MET A 95 5.72 10.42 -3.53
N ALA A 96 6.81 11.19 -3.64
CA ALA A 96 7.37 11.55 -4.93
C ALA A 96 7.98 10.33 -5.62
N PRO A 97 7.95 10.24 -6.97
CA PRO A 97 8.42 9.05 -7.69
C PRO A 97 9.86 8.66 -7.39
N TYR A 98 10.76 9.63 -7.30
CA TYR A 98 12.18 9.35 -6.98
C TYR A 98 12.39 9.01 -5.51
N ASP A 99 11.60 9.59 -4.60
CA ASP A 99 11.60 9.19 -3.18
C ASP A 99 11.17 7.72 -3.03
N ALA A 100 10.19 7.27 -3.84
CA ALA A 100 9.79 5.87 -3.90
C ALA A 100 10.95 4.98 -4.39
N TYR A 101 11.64 5.39 -5.46
CA TYR A 101 12.78 4.64 -5.99
C TYR A 101 13.88 4.45 -4.93
N ASP A 102 14.27 5.54 -4.27
CA ASP A 102 15.32 5.51 -3.25
C ASP A 102 14.90 4.68 -2.03
N LEU A 103 13.67 4.88 -1.55
CA LEU A 103 13.14 4.15 -0.40
C LEU A 103 13.07 2.64 -0.65
N PHE A 104 12.46 2.21 -1.77
CA PHE A 104 12.34 0.79 -2.09
C PHE A 104 13.68 0.15 -2.40
N THR A 105 14.61 0.88 -3.01
CA THR A 105 16.00 0.40 -3.21
C THR A 105 16.68 0.09 -1.88
N GLU A 106 16.55 0.96 -0.88
CA GLU A 106 17.13 0.74 0.44
C GLU A 106 16.41 -0.37 1.23
N LEU A 107 15.09 -0.42 1.16
CA LEU A 107 14.30 -1.47 1.80
C LEU A 107 14.62 -2.86 1.24
N LYS A 108 14.79 -3.01 -0.07
CA LYS A 108 15.19 -4.30 -0.70
C LYS A 108 16.55 -4.81 -0.25
N LYS A 109 17.44 -3.92 0.21
CA LYS A 109 18.73 -4.31 0.81
C LYS A 109 18.60 -4.68 2.28
N ALA A 110 17.60 -4.13 2.96
CA ALA A 110 17.47 -4.13 4.41
C ALA A 110 16.62 -5.26 4.98
N ILE A 111 15.64 -5.75 4.22
CA ILE A 111 14.67 -6.78 4.63
C ILE A 111 14.59 -7.89 3.59
N THR A 112 14.07 -9.05 3.99
CA THR A 112 14.03 -10.25 3.15
C THR A 112 12.62 -10.63 2.68
N VAL A 113 11.60 -10.15 3.38
CA VAL A 113 10.19 -10.41 3.02
C VAL A 113 9.72 -9.52 1.86
N PRO A 114 8.66 -9.92 1.13
CA PRO A 114 8.11 -9.13 0.04
C PRO A 114 7.74 -7.69 0.47
N LEU A 115 8.02 -6.74 -0.43
CA LEU A 115 7.67 -5.33 -0.27
C LEU A 115 6.42 -4.97 -1.07
N HIS A 116 5.55 -4.22 -0.44
CA HIS A 116 4.29 -3.76 -1.00
C HIS A 116 4.22 -2.22 -0.98
N LEU A 117 3.79 -1.61 -2.08
CA LEU A 117 3.45 -0.19 -2.13
C LEU A 117 1.93 -0.01 -2.19
N HIS A 118 1.41 0.73 -1.21
CA HIS A 118 0.07 1.29 -1.24
C HIS A 118 0.17 2.81 -1.33
N THR A 119 -0.34 3.40 -2.40
CA THR A 119 -0.37 4.87 -2.57
C THR A 119 -1.71 5.33 -3.11
N HIS A 120 -2.13 6.54 -2.68
CA HIS A 120 -3.28 7.21 -3.24
C HIS A 120 -2.89 8.13 -4.42
N TYR A 121 -3.90 8.59 -5.17
CA TYR A 121 -3.67 9.41 -6.37
C TYR A 121 -3.96 10.90 -6.15
N THR A 122 -4.01 11.34 -4.91
CA THR A 122 -4.44 12.69 -4.52
C THR A 122 -3.57 13.78 -5.15
N SER A 123 -2.25 13.57 -5.19
CA SER A 123 -1.30 14.50 -5.84
C SER A 123 -1.20 14.35 -7.36
N GLY A 124 -1.80 13.31 -7.95
CA GLY A 124 -1.62 12.96 -9.36
C GLY A 124 -0.31 12.20 -9.67
N MET A 125 0.57 11.98 -8.69
CA MET A 125 1.86 11.31 -8.89
C MET A 125 1.78 9.79 -8.84
N GLY A 126 0.70 9.20 -8.32
CA GLY A 126 0.62 7.80 -7.94
C GLY A 126 1.08 6.79 -9.00
N SER A 127 0.73 6.96 -10.28
CA SER A 127 1.19 6.05 -11.35
C SER A 127 2.70 6.13 -11.56
N MET A 128 3.29 7.33 -11.50
CA MET A 128 4.74 7.51 -11.62
C MET A 128 5.46 6.94 -10.39
N THR A 129 4.87 7.12 -9.21
CA THR A 129 5.36 6.56 -7.95
C THR A 129 5.37 5.03 -8.00
N CYS A 130 4.29 4.40 -8.48
CA CYS A 130 4.23 2.95 -8.68
C CYS A 130 5.31 2.47 -9.66
N LEU A 131 5.47 3.14 -10.81
CA LEU A 131 6.48 2.77 -11.79
C LEU A 131 7.89 2.83 -11.19
N LYS A 132 8.22 3.88 -10.46
CA LYS A 132 9.54 4.02 -9.82
C LYS A 132 9.77 3.01 -8.70
N ALA A 133 8.75 2.65 -7.93
CA ALA A 133 8.84 1.57 -6.95
C ALA A 133 9.05 0.20 -7.63
N VAL A 134 8.39 -0.07 -8.77
CA VAL A 134 8.58 -1.29 -9.56
C VAL A 134 10.01 -1.38 -10.10
N GLU A 135 10.56 -0.28 -10.64
CA GLU A 135 11.96 -0.21 -11.08
C GLU A 135 12.95 -0.46 -9.91
N ALA A 136 12.63 0.00 -8.70
CA ALA A 136 13.42 -0.24 -7.49
C ALA A 136 13.26 -1.65 -6.91
N GLY A 137 12.33 -2.46 -7.45
CA GLY A 137 12.18 -3.86 -7.07
C GLY A 137 11.05 -4.17 -6.10
N VAL A 138 10.05 -3.30 -5.93
CA VAL A 138 8.84 -3.63 -5.17
C VAL A 138 8.19 -4.90 -5.74
N ASP A 139 7.62 -5.72 -4.87
CA ASP A 139 7.05 -7.02 -5.27
C ASP A 139 5.54 -6.89 -5.56
N ILE A 140 4.85 -5.98 -4.86
CA ILE A 140 3.40 -5.80 -4.94
C ILE A 140 3.06 -4.31 -5.00
N VAL A 141 2.08 -3.93 -5.81
CA VAL A 141 1.51 -2.58 -5.84
C VAL A 141 -0.02 -2.64 -5.77
N ASP A 142 -0.61 -1.79 -4.93
CA ASP A 142 -2.07 -1.61 -4.90
C ASP A 142 -2.50 -0.68 -6.03
N THR A 143 -3.53 -1.09 -6.74
CA THR A 143 -4.12 -0.34 -7.86
C THR A 143 -5.65 -0.41 -7.82
N CYS A 144 -6.30 0.35 -8.68
CA CYS A 144 -7.75 0.32 -8.84
C CYS A 144 -8.12 0.23 -10.32
N VAL A 145 -9.27 -0.38 -10.64
CA VAL A 145 -9.80 -0.41 -12.02
C VAL A 145 -10.30 1.00 -12.40
N ALA A 146 -10.05 1.41 -13.64
CA ALA A 146 -10.23 2.79 -14.14
C ALA A 146 -11.48 3.54 -13.67
N PRO A 147 -12.72 2.99 -13.68
CA PRO A 147 -13.91 3.75 -13.25
C PRO A 147 -13.88 4.25 -11.81
N TYR A 148 -13.10 3.60 -10.93
CA TYR A 148 -12.95 3.95 -9.52
C TYR A 148 -11.54 4.37 -9.14
N ALA A 149 -10.63 4.49 -10.09
CA ALA A 149 -9.25 4.92 -9.90
C ALA A 149 -9.12 6.46 -9.85
N MET A 150 -7.90 6.90 -9.56
CA MET A 150 -7.49 8.31 -9.51
C MET A 150 -8.14 9.12 -8.37
N ARG A 151 -7.90 10.44 -8.35
CA ARG A 151 -8.37 11.36 -7.30
C ARG A 151 -7.90 10.90 -5.92
N THR A 152 -8.83 10.67 -4.98
CA THR A 152 -8.53 10.16 -3.64
C THR A 152 -8.46 8.63 -3.56
N SER A 153 -8.67 7.94 -4.69
CA SER A 153 -8.48 6.51 -4.82
C SER A 153 -7.02 6.18 -5.18
N MET A 154 -6.78 5.00 -5.72
CA MET A 154 -5.45 4.50 -6.09
C MET A 154 -5.14 4.72 -7.57
N PRO A 155 -3.89 4.52 -8.01
CA PRO A 155 -3.52 4.52 -9.41
C PRO A 155 -4.32 3.52 -10.24
N PRO A 156 -4.67 3.84 -11.50
CA PRO A 156 -5.34 2.88 -12.39
C PRO A 156 -4.38 1.75 -12.77
N VAL A 157 -4.90 0.52 -12.80
CA VAL A 157 -4.13 -0.68 -13.14
C VAL A 157 -3.80 -0.74 -14.63
N GLU A 158 -4.70 -0.27 -15.49
CA GLU A 158 -4.59 -0.42 -16.94
C GLU A 158 -3.34 0.25 -17.54
N PRO A 159 -3.05 1.54 -17.26
CA PRO A 159 -1.82 2.16 -17.78
C PRO A 159 -0.55 1.56 -17.17
N LEU A 160 -0.60 1.09 -15.92
CA LEU A 160 0.55 0.42 -15.31
C LEU A 160 0.82 -0.92 -15.99
N LEU A 161 -0.23 -1.71 -16.25
CA LEU A 161 -0.14 -2.97 -16.97
C LEU A 161 0.49 -2.78 -18.36
N LEU A 162 -0.04 -1.83 -19.16
CA LEU A 162 0.51 -1.52 -20.49
C LEU A 162 1.97 -1.06 -20.44
N THR A 163 2.34 -0.31 -19.40
CA THR A 163 3.71 0.16 -19.23
C THR A 163 4.68 -0.98 -18.93
N LEU A 164 4.24 -2.00 -18.20
CA LEU A 164 5.06 -3.12 -17.78
C LEU A 164 5.03 -4.32 -18.76
N GLU A 165 4.08 -4.31 -19.70
CA GLU A 165 3.92 -5.38 -20.71
C GLU A 165 5.23 -5.66 -21.45
N GLY A 166 5.63 -6.93 -21.53
CA GLY A 166 6.85 -7.38 -22.18
C GLY A 166 8.16 -7.02 -21.47
N THR A 167 8.10 -6.41 -20.30
CA THR A 167 9.28 -6.15 -19.43
C THR A 167 9.53 -7.33 -18.48
N GLY A 168 10.68 -7.35 -17.81
CA GLY A 168 10.96 -8.31 -16.74
C GLY A 168 10.06 -8.16 -15.49
N ARG A 169 9.16 -7.18 -15.48
CA ARG A 169 8.20 -6.87 -14.42
C ARG A 169 6.75 -7.00 -14.88
N ASP A 170 6.51 -7.60 -16.02
CA ASP A 170 5.16 -7.86 -16.54
C ASP A 170 4.40 -8.78 -15.58
N PRO A 171 3.26 -8.34 -15.01
CA PRO A 171 2.47 -9.16 -14.10
C PRO A 171 1.67 -10.26 -14.81
N GLY A 172 1.66 -10.31 -16.16
CA GLY A 172 0.95 -11.31 -16.94
C GLY A 172 -0.57 -11.24 -16.85
N LEU A 173 -1.14 -10.08 -16.53
CA LEU A 173 -2.60 -9.90 -16.45
C LEU A 173 -3.17 -9.70 -17.87
N GLU A 174 -4.32 -10.32 -18.13
CA GLU A 174 -5.04 -10.17 -19.41
C GLU A 174 -5.79 -8.84 -19.46
N MET A 175 -5.36 -7.90 -20.30
CA MET A 175 -6.00 -6.59 -20.48
C MET A 175 -7.48 -6.73 -20.89
N SER A 176 -7.83 -7.70 -21.72
CA SER A 176 -9.22 -7.94 -22.13
C SER A 176 -10.15 -8.19 -20.94
N ARG A 177 -9.71 -8.95 -19.95
CA ARG A 177 -10.48 -9.22 -18.72
C ARG A 177 -10.61 -7.98 -17.85
N LEU A 178 -9.55 -7.19 -17.72
CA LEU A 178 -9.61 -5.92 -17.01
C LEU A 178 -10.62 -4.96 -17.65
N LEU A 179 -10.66 -4.89 -18.99
CA LEU A 179 -11.63 -4.06 -19.71
C LEU A 179 -13.06 -4.57 -19.53
N GLU A 180 -13.30 -5.88 -19.45
CA GLU A 180 -14.63 -6.44 -19.13
C GLU A 180 -15.06 -6.05 -17.72
N ILE A 181 -14.18 -6.18 -16.72
CA ILE A 181 -14.44 -5.73 -15.35
C ILE A 181 -14.71 -4.22 -15.34
N GLY A 182 -13.91 -3.44 -16.05
CA GLY A 182 -14.07 -1.99 -16.19
C GLY A 182 -15.44 -1.60 -16.71
N LYS A 183 -15.91 -2.24 -17.80
CA LYS A 183 -17.25 -2.03 -18.37
C LYS A 183 -18.37 -2.32 -17.36
N TYR A 184 -18.26 -3.41 -16.61
CA TYR A 184 -19.22 -3.72 -15.56
C TYR A 184 -19.23 -2.62 -14.48
N LEU A 185 -18.06 -2.26 -13.97
CA LEU A 185 -17.93 -1.21 -12.93
C LEU A 185 -18.43 0.14 -13.44
N GLU A 186 -18.15 0.50 -14.69
CA GLU A 186 -18.67 1.72 -15.33
C GLU A 186 -20.20 1.73 -15.38
N SER A 187 -20.83 0.59 -15.64
CA SER A 187 -22.30 0.47 -15.67
C SER A 187 -22.98 0.76 -14.33
N ILE A 188 -22.28 0.48 -13.21
CA ILE A 188 -22.79 0.71 -11.86
C ILE A 188 -22.30 2.02 -11.23
N ALA A 189 -21.24 2.63 -11.75
CA ALA A 189 -20.63 3.85 -11.22
C ALA A 189 -21.61 5.03 -11.04
N PRO A 190 -22.60 5.27 -11.95
CA PRO A 190 -23.58 6.35 -11.76
C PRO A 190 -24.37 6.28 -10.46
N ARG A 191 -24.56 5.08 -9.89
CA ARG A 191 -25.25 4.90 -8.60
C ARG A 191 -24.51 5.55 -7.44
N TYR A 192 -23.18 5.67 -7.55
CA TYR A 192 -22.28 6.17 -6.52
C TYR A 192 -21.79 7.58 -6.76
N GLN A 193 -22.10 8.17 -7.93
CA GLN A 193 -21.58 9.49 -8.33
C GLN A 193 -21.89 10.60 -7.31
N LYS A 194 -23.03 10.55 -6.63
CA LYS A 194 -23.39 11.51 -5.58
C LYS A 194 -22.48 11.47 -4.33
N HIS A 195 -21.70 10.41 -4.19
CA HIS A 195 -20.78 10.22 -3.08
C HIS A 195 -19.33 10.60 -3.44
N LEU A 196 -19.08 10.99 -4.70
CA LEU A 196 -17.77 11.51 -5.09
C LEU A 196 -17.58 12.90 -4.50
N ALA A 197 -16.44 13.11 -3.86
CA ALA A 197 -16.08 14.45 -3.36
C ALA A 197 -15.90 15.41 -4.54
N ALA A 198 -16.48 16.61 -4.41
CA ALA A 198 -16.49 17.62 -5.47
C ALA A 198 -15.07 18.17 -5.78
N ASN A 199 -14.15 18.15 -4.82
CA ASN A 199 -12.82 18.75 -4.93
C ASN A 199 -11.75 17.70 -4.64
N THR A 200 -11.37 16.94 -5.64
CA THR A 200 -10.36 15.88 -5.50
C THR A 200 -9.17 16.07 -6.43
N LEU A 201 -8.94 17.27 -6.88
CA LEU A 201 -7.77 17.68 -7.64
C LEU A 201 -7.05 18.80 -6.90
N SER A 202 -6.63 18.58 -5.67
CA SER A 202 -5.50 19.35 -5.17
C SER A 202 -4.25 18.64 -5.65
N LEU A 203 -3.74 19.10 -6.76
CA LEU A 203 -2.39 18.83 -7.17
C LEU A 203 -1.51 19.69 -6.27
N ILE A 204 -0.71 19.06 -5.45
CA ILE A 204 0.45 19.60 -4.72
C ILE A 204 0.38 21.11 -4.45
N ASP A 205 -0.04 21.53 -3.27
CA ASP A 205 0.27 22.86 -2.74
C ASP A 205 1.71 22.90 -2.22
#